data_16e9faa66ae54e81dde267c12b9c967b
#
_entry.id   16e9faa66ae54e81dde267c12b9c967b
#
_cell.length_a   1.000
_cell.length_b   1.000
_cell.length_c   1.000
_cell.angle_alpha   90.00
_cell.angle_beta   90.00
_cell.angle_gamma   90.00
#
_symmetry.space_group_name_H-M   'P 1'
#
loop_
_entity.id
_entity.type
_entity.pdbx_description
1 polymer ?
#
loop_
_entity_poly.entity_id
_entity_poly.type
_entity_poly.pdbx_seq_one_letter_code
_entity_poly.pdbx_strand_id
1 'polypeptide(L)'
;MSGISQGWQAIPKAIRDLLASLKVLVPALKSFCRAIANTCHNCGKGRDRGGACITVSPAVLKRADPLIYSQYYLMKMGLSVTWDNPDIEIFRGGLPVAPFALLPATDYDVRIRVWNGSYDAPALNLPVALSYLSFGIGVSSTAIAIGKADLDVKGGPLEPAFTSIPWKTPPLPGHYCLQALLIWPDDANPDNNLGQKNVQVGTAHSPAVFDIQVHNDAAIARAFTFEVDQYVIPPLAPCSDQASPTRRVAVAPTAGRLAESKARWKAVLAAQGYGRFPLGPDWTVTISPARPVLAAFQQITVKISMQPPADFLGQQTVNVHGFAQAENRGRALAGGVTLLVEKS
;
A
#
# COMPACT_ATOMS: atom_id res chain seq x y z
N MET A 1 -1.01 9.89 -45.52
CA MET A 1 -0.17 9.56 -44.33
C MET A 1 -0.06 10.78 -43.38
N SER A 2 -1.16 11.37 -42.92
CA SER A 2 -1.14 12.60 -42.07
C SER A 2 -1.99 12.52 -40.80
N GLY A 3 -2.41 11.34 -40.37
CA GLY A 3 -3.30 11.17 -39.22
C GLY A 3 -2.64 10.78 -37.89
N ILE A 4 -1.35 10.42 -37.89
CA ILE A 4 -0.67 9.85 -36.67
C ILE A 4 0.01 10.93 -35.84
N SER A 5 0.30 12.11 -36.39
CA SER A 5 1.06 13.16 -35.68
C SER A 5 0.23 14.00 -34.70
N GLN A 6 -1.08 14.08 -34.88
CA GLN A 6 -1.93 14.92 -34.01
C GLN A 6 -2.34 14.25 -32.67
N GLY A 7 -2.31 12.91 -32.60
CA GLY A 7 -2.65 12.19 -31.37
C GLY A 7 -1.59 12.31 -30.25
N TRP A 8 -0.35 12.59 -30.59
CA TRP A 8 0.76 12.66 -29.62
C TRP A 8 0.82 13.95 -28.81
N GLN A 9 0.18 15.03 -29.29
CA GLN A 9 0.18 16.32 -28.59
C GLN A 9 -0.85 16.37 -27.43
N ALA A 10 -1.84 15.48 -27.43
CA ALA A 10 -2.86 15.38 -26.39
C ALA A 10 -2.42 14.61 -25.13
N ILE A 11 -1.27 13.94 -25.19
CA ILE A 11 -0.76 13.16 -24.05
C ILE A 11 0.02 14.08 -23.11
N PRO A 12 -0.29 14.12 -21.80
CA PRO A 12 0.47 14.89 -20.82
C PRO A 12 1.97 14.60 -20.90
N LYS A 13 2.80 15.62 -20.70
CA LYS A 13 4.26 15.52 -20.80
C LYS A 13 4.82 14.36 -19.97
N ALA A 14 4.32 14.16 -18.75
CA ALA A 14 4.73 13.08 -17.86
C ALA A 14 4.51 11.68 -18.46
N ILE A 15 3.42 11.47 -19.20
CA ILE A 15 3.14 10.18 -19.87
C ILE A 15 4.06 10.00 -21.07
N ARG A 16 4.38 11.08 -21.81
CA ARG A 16 5.34 11.03 -22.92
C ARG A 16 6.75 10.69 -22.42
N ASP A 17 7.16 11.28 -21.30
CA ASP A 17 8.47 11.01 -20.68
C ASP A 17 8.54 9.57 -20.13
N LEU A 18 7.45 9.07 -19.56
CA LEU A 18 7.33 7.67 -19.13
C LEU A 18 7.40 6.70 -20.33
N LEU A 19 6.70 7.00 -21.41
CA LEU A 19 6.74 6.18 -22.63
C LEU A 19 8.12 6.24 -23.33
N ALA A 20 8.81 7.37 -23.24
CA ALA A 20 10.19 7.50 -23.72
C ALA A 20 11.14 6.65 -22.88
N SER A 21 11.00 6.66 -21.55
CA SER A 21 11.76 5.82 -20.62
C SER A 21 11.51 4.33 -20.86
N LEU A 22 10.27 3.93 -21.10
CA LEU A 22 9.89 2.55 -21.45
C LEU A 22 10.49 2.10 -22.79
N LYS A 23 10.62 3.00 -23.78
CA LYS A 23 11.29 2.70 -25.04
C LYS A 23 12.77 2.38 -24.89
N VAL A 24 13.43 2.95 -23.89
CA VAL A 24 14.83 2.63 -23.57
C VAL A 24 14.93 1.33 -22.75
N LEU A 25 13.97 1.08 -21.88
CA LEU A 25 13.96 -0.12 -21.02
C LEU A 25 13.68 -1.40 -21.80
N VAL A 26 12.77 -1.35 -22.78
CA VAL A 26 12.39 -2.53 -23.59
C VAL A 26 13.55 -3.14 -24.36
N PRO A 27 14.44 -2.38 -25.03
CA PRO A 27 15.63 -2.93 -25.65
C PRO A 27 16.63 -3.54 -24.66
N ALA A 28 16.81 -2.89 -23.49
CA ALA A 28 17.69 -3.40 -22.44
C ALA A 28 17.14 -4.72 -21.86
N LEU A 29 15.84 -4.81 -21.64
CA LEU A 29 15.18 -6.04 -21.19
C LEU A 29 15.27 -7.15 -22.23
N LYS A 30 15.09 -6.84 -23.53
CA LYS A 30 15.27 -7.79 -24.62
C LYS A 30 16.72 -8.27 -24.76
N SER A 31 17.70 -7.38 -24.54
CA SER A 31 19.12 -7.73 -24.52
C SER A 31 19.46 -8.65 -23.35
N PHE A 32 18.92 -8.37 -22.18
CA PHE A 32 19.06 -9.19 -20.98
C PHE A 32 18.41 -10.57 -21.15
N CYS A 33 17.19 -10.65 -21.69
CA CYS A 33 16.54 -11.92 -22.00
C CYS A 33 17.29 -12.72 -23.07
N ARG A 34 17.90 -12.06 -24.07
CA ARG A 34 18.77 -12.73 -25.06
C ARG A 34 20.06 -13.24 -24.44
N ALA A 35 20.68 -12.49 -23.53
CA ALA A 35 21.86 -12.94 -22.79
C ALA A 35 21.58 -14.22 -22.01
N ILE A 36 20.43 -14.24 -21.28
CA ILE A 36 19.99 -15.44 -20.52
C ILE A 36 19.71 -16.60 -21.48
N ALA A 37 18.97 -16.37 -22.56
CA ALA A 37 18.66 -17.40 -23.56
C ALA A 37 19.92 -17.96 -24.25
N ASN A 38 20.92 -17.11 -24.55
CA ASN A 38 22.20 -17.55 -25.12
C ASN A 38 23.04 -18.32 -24.09
N THR A 39 22.96 -17.99 -22.79
CA THR A 39 23.63 -18.76 -21.74
C THR A 39 23.03 -20.16 -21.63
N CYS A 40 21.70 -20.28 -21.73
CA CYS A 40 20.99 -21.56 -21.77
C CYS A 40 21.25 -22.36 -23.09
N HIS A 41 21.41 -21.67 -24.22
CA HIS A 41 21.67 -22.36 -25.53
C HIS A 41 23.09 -22.94 -25.64
N ASN A 42 24.06 -22.33 -24.96
CA ASN A 42 25.42 -22.84 -24.93
C ASN A 42 25.63 -24.05 -24.01
N CYS A 43 24.71 -24.31 -23.07
CA CYS A 43 24.71 -25.54 -22.26
C CYS A 43 24.34 -26.81 -23.06
N GLY A 44 23.71 -26.67 -24.26
CA GLY A 44 23.24 -27.81 -25.05
C GLY A 44 24.20 -28.33 -26.14
N LYS A 45 25.36 -27.66 -26.38
CA LYS A 45 26.27 -28.02 -27.49
C LYS A 45 27.66 -28.51 -27.10
N GLY A 46 27.89 -28.76 -25.82
CA GLY A 46 29.16 -29.33 -25.34
C GLY A 46 29.01 -30.80 -24.97
N ARG A 47 29.13 -31.69 -25.97
CA ARG A 47 29.51 -33.08 -25.70
C ARG A 47 30.98 -33.09 -25.23
N ASP A 48 31.22 -33.79 -24.15
CA ASP A 48 32.51 -34.16 -23.61
C ASP A 48 33.31 -33.08 -22.84
N ARG A 49 32.88 -32.85 -21.62
CA ARG A 49 33.73 -32.71 -20.39
C ARG A 49 32.78 -32.62 -19.20
N GLY A 50 32.91 -33.55 -18.27
CA GLY A 50 32.03 -33.78 -17.12
C GLY A 50 31.98 -32.61 -16.11
N GLY A 51 31.46 -31.47 -16.52
CA GLY A 51 31.08 -30.38 -15.66
C GLY A 51 29.57 -30.47 -15.43
N ALA A 52 29.13 -30.78 -14.23
CA ALA A 52 27.76 -30.74 -13.83
C ALA A 52 27.20 -29.33 -14.11
N CYS A 53 26.29 -29.21 -15.07
CA CYS A 53 25.53 -27.98 -15.26
C CYS A 53 24.62 -27.80 -14.05
N ILE A 54 24.99 -26.91 -13.13
CA ILE A 54 24.17 -26.57 -11.99
C ILE A 54 23.03 -25.72 -12.53
N THR A 55 21.89 -26.33 -12.82
CA THR A 55 20.62 -25.61 -13.05
C THR A 55 20.19 -25.03 -11.70
N VAL A 56 20.54 -23.79 -11.45
CA VAL A 56 20.01 -23.05 -10.30
C VAL A 56 18.53 -22.83 -10.58
N SER A 57 17.68 -23.52 -9.83
CA SER A 57 16.23 -23.31 -9.89
C SER A 57 15.94 -21.83 -9.59
N PRO A 58 15.02 -21.16 -10.35
CA PRO A 58 14.59 -19.80 -10.03
C PRO A 58 14.11 -19.61 -8.58
N ALA A 59 13.69 -20.69 -7.92
CA ALA A 59 13.30 -20.70 -6.49
C ALA A 59 14.48 -20.49 -5.53
N VAL A 60 15.73 -20.52 -6.00
CA VAL A 60 16.95 -20.30 -5.19
C VAL A 60 17.50 -18.88 -5.32
N LEU A 61 16.95 -18.06 -6.22
CA LEU A 61 17.32 -16.65 -6.29
C LEU A 61 16.85 -15.93 -5.03
N LYS A 62 17.83 -15.45 -4.27
CA LYS A 62 17.60 -14.63 -3.09
C LYS A 62 17.10 -13.27 -3.55
N ARG A 63 15.90 -12.90 -3.12
CA ARG A 63 15.24 -11.66 -3.53
C ARG A 63 14.91 -10.84 -2.30
N ALA A 64 15.08 -9.54 -2.41
CA ALA A 64 14.57 -8.63 -1.41
C ALA A 64 13.03 -8.63 -1.43
N ASP A 65 12.43 -8.34 -0.28
CA ASP A 65 10.99 -8.18 -0.09
C ASP A 65 10.74 -6.85 0.65
N PRO A 66 10.98 -5.69 -0.03
CA PRO A 66 10.64 -4.40 0.56
C PRO A 66 9.16 -4.33 0.82
N LEU A 67 8.77 -3.95 2.04
CA LEU A 67 7.37 -3.88 2.42
C LEU A 67 7.08 -2.66 3.30
N ILE A 68 5.84 -2.21 3.23
CA ILE A 68 5.24 -1.19 4.07
C ILE A 68 3.92 -1.74 4.62
N TYR A 69 3.37 -1.13 5.67
CA TYR A 69 2.01 -1.47 6.11
C TYR A 69 1.03 -1.27 4.95
N SER A 70 0.74 -2.34 4.21
CA SER A 70 -0.12 -2.33 3.03
C SER A 70 -1.52 -2.82 3.37
N GLN A 71 -2.49 -1.92 3.36
CA GLN A 71 -3.88 -2.23 3.66
C GLN A 71 -4.44 -3.27 2.69
N TYR A 72 -4.12 -3.13 1.40
CA TYR A 72 -4.58 -4.07 0.36
C TYR A 72 -4.06 -5.49 0.58
N TYR A 73 -2.76 -5.62 0.87
CA TYR A 73 -2.14 -6.91 1.15
C TYR A 73 -2.69 -7.54 2.43
N LEU A 74 -2.78 -6.77 3.51
CA LEU A 74 -3.26 -7.27 4.80
C LEU A 74 -4.71 -7.72 4.73
N MET A 75 -5.60 -6.96 4.06
CA MET A 75 -6.99 -7.39 3.86
C MET A 75 -7.11 -8.61 2.95
N LYS A 76 -6.26 -8.75 1.93
CA LYS A 76 -6.17 -9.96 1.11
C LYS A 76 -5.78 -11.19 1.95
N MET A 77 -4.98 -10.98 3.00
CA MET A 77 -4.62 -12.01 3.98
C MET A 77 -5.69 -12.24 5.05
N GLY A 78 -6.81 -11.51 5.02
CA GLY A 78 -7.93 -11.62 5.97
C GLY A 78 -7.72 -10.87 7.28
N LEU A 79 -6.80 -9.91 7.32
CA LEU A 79 -6.50 -9.08 8.48
C LEU A 79 -7.31 -7.78 8.45
N SER A 80 -7.63 -7.25 9.63
CA SER A 80 -8.19 -5.92 9.78
C SER A 80 -7.12 -4.85 9.56
N VAL A 81 -7.52 -3.71 9.01
CA VAL A 81 -6.60 -2.60 8.69
C VAL A 81 -7.18 -1.26 9.10
N THR A 82 -6.31 -0.29 9.31
CA THR A 82 -6.64 1.13 9.39
C THR A 82 -6.01 1.88 8.22
N TRP A 83 -6.62 3.00 7.82
CA TRP A 83 -6.07 3.91 6.81
C TRP A 83 -5.21 5.01 7.46
N ASP A 84 -4.96 4.92 8.76
CA ASP A 84 -3.93 5.65 9.49
C ASP A 84 -2.65 4.80 9.55
N ASN A 85 -1.89 4.84 8.47
CA ASN A 85 -0.70 4.01 8.26
C ASN A 85 0.41 4.34 9.27
N PRO A 86 0.91 3.39 10.07
CA PRO A 86 1.96 3.61 11.07
C PRO A 86 3.34 3.85 10.45
N ASP A 87 3.56 3.43 9.20
CA ASP A 87 4.84 3.58 8.51
C ASP A 87 4.97 4.90 7.74
N ILE A 88 3.92 5.74 7.73
CA ILE A 88 3.93 7.07 7.14
C ILE A 88 3.72 8.08 8.25
N GLU A 89 4.75 8.84 8.58
CA GLU A 89 4.75 9.85 9.64
C GLU A 89 4.94 11.23 9.04
N ILE A 90 4.37 12.27 9.65
CA ILE A 90 4.44 13.65 9.17
C ILE A 90 5.17 14.49 10.21
N PHE A 91 6.12 15.30 9.75
CA PHE A 91 6.94 16.17 10.58
C PHE A 91 6.89 17.61 10.10
N ARG A 92 7.05 18.54 11.04
CA ARG A 92 7.28 19.97 10.75
C ARG A 92 8.35 20.49 11.68
N GLY A 93 9.43 21.02 11.09
CA GLY A 93 10.57 21.48 11.89
C GLY A 93 11.18 20.39 12.78
N GLY A 94 11.18 19.14 12.34
CA GLY A 94 11.70 17.98 13.09
C GLY A 94 10.75 17.41 14.16
N LEU A 95 9.59 18.01 14.39
CA LEU A 95 8.60 17.53 15.35
C LEU A 95 7.47 16.76 14.65
N PRO A 96 6.99 15.64 15.22
CA PRO A 96 5.88 14.90 14.66
C PRO A 96 4.59 15.72 14.75
N VAL A 97 3.77 15.63 13.69
CA VAL A 97 2.49 16.32 13.59
C VAL A 97 1.38 15.28 13.41
N ALA A 98 0.29 15.48 14.13
CA ALA A 98 -0.88 14.62 14.01
C ALA A 98 -1.47 14.72 12.57
N PRO A 99 -1.85 13.59 11.95
CA PRO A 99 -2.32 13.58 10.56
C PRO A 99 -3.60 14.40 10.33
N PHE A 100 -4.35 14.67 11.39
CA PHE A 100 -5.61 15.43 11.34
C PHE A 100 -5.45 16.91 11.74
N ALA A 101 -4.22 17.41 11.84
CA ALA A 101 -3.91 18.78 12.27
C ALA A 101 -3.00 19.54 11.29
N LEU A 102 -3.04 19.21 10.01
CA LEU A 102 -2.19 19.85 9.01
C LEU A 102 -2.77 21.21 8.56
N LEU A 103 -1.90 22.15 8.29
CA LEU A 103 -2.28 23.48 7.78
C LEU A 103 -2.24 23.49 6.24
N PRO A 104 -3.11 24.28 5.56
CA PRO A 104 -3.08 24.45 4.13
C PRO A 104 -1.80 25.16 3.65
N ALA A 105 -1.38 24.87 2.42
CA ALA A 105 -0.23 25.49 1.75
C ALA A 105 1.05 25.54 2.59
N THR A 106 1.23 24.56 3.47
CA THR A 106 2.31 24.51 4.46
C THR A 106 3.27 23.36 4.14
N ASP A 107 4.57 23.61 4.36
CA ASP A 107 5.62 22.63 4.11
C ASP A 107 5.77 21.68 5.30
N TYR A 108 5.82 20.38 4.98
CA TYR A 108 6.03 19.26 5.89
C TYR A 108 7.06 18.29 5.31
N ASP A 109 7.63 17.46 6.17
CA ASP A 109 8.42 16.30 5.80
C ASP A 109 7.60 15.04 6.04
N VAL A 110 7.41 14.22 5.03
CA VAL A 110 6.76 12.90 5.14
C VAL A 110 7.85 11.86 5.27
N ARG A 111 7.97 11.27 6.45
CA ARG A 111 8.91 10.19 6.73
C ARG A 111 8.22 8.85 6.51
N ILE A 112 8.81 8.04 5.65
CA ILE A 112 8.31 6.71 5.29
C ILE A 112 9.27 5.68 5.85
N ARG A 113 8.74 4.75 6.64
CA ARG A 113 9.44 3.59 7.17
C ARG A 113 9.25 2.41 6.25
N VAL A 114 10.33 1.74 5.91
CA VAL A 114 10.33 0.59 5.01
C VAL A 114 10.97 -0.60 5.69
N TRP A 115 10.38 -1.77 5.55
CA TRP A 115 10.81 -3.02 6.13
C TRP A 115 11.25 -4.00 5.05
N ASN A 116 12.04 -5.01 5.41
CA ASN A 116 12.41 -6.11 4.52
C ASN A 116 11.86 -7.45 5.05
N GLY A 117 11.05 -8.12 4.27
CA GLY A 117 10.59 -9.48 4.56
C GLY A 117 11.67 -10.55 4.35
N SER A 118 12.72 -10.23 3.59
CA SER A 118 13.79 -11.16 3.22
C SER A 118 14.99 -11.15 4.19
N TYR A 119 15.42 -12.31 4.61
CA TYR A 119 16.66 -12.49 5.38
C TYR A 119 17.92 -12.59 4.50
N ASP A 120 17.76 -12.65 3.19
CA ASP A 120 18.81 -13.09 2.27
C ASP A 120 19.31 -12.00 1.32
N ALA A 121 18.48 -10.97 1.05
CA ALA A 121 18.83 -9.94 0.08
C ALA A 121 18.42 -8.55 0.57
N PRO A 122 19.31 -7.55 0.52
CA PRO A 122 19.00 -6.14 0.76
C PRO A 122 18.39 -5.48 -0.48
N ALA A 123 17.75 -4.31 -0.30
CA ALA A 123 17.31 -3.43 -1.38
C ALA A 123 17.96 -2.05 -1.21
N LEU A 124 19.11 -1.84 -1.85
CA LEU A 124 19.86 -0.59 -1.77
C LEU A 124 19.38 0.40 -2.82
N ASN A 125 19.33 1.68 -2.46
CA ASN A 125 18.76 2.76 -3.30
C ASN A 125 17.30 2.48 -3.70
N LEU A 126 16.52 1.83 -2.85
CA LEU A 126 15.10 1.54 -3.08
C LEU A 126 14.33 2.81 -3.35
N PRO A 127 13.74 3.01 -4.54
CA PRO A 127 12.89 4.16 -4.81
C PRO A 127 11.58 4.07 -4.06
N VAL A 128 11.20 5.16 -3.39
CA VAL A 128 9.95 5.31 -2.66
C VAL A 128 9.20 6.49 -3.26
N ALA A 129 8.15 6.21 -4.03
CA ALA A 129 7.31 7.23 -4.64
C ALA A 129 6.22 7.68 -3.65
N LEU A 130 6.17 8.99 -3.38
CA LEU A 130 5.14 9.62 -2.59
C LEU A 130 4.17 10.37 -3.51
N SER A 131 2.88 10.17 -3.28
CA SER A 131 1.79 10.89 -3.93
C SER A 131 0.69 11.21 -2.93
N TYR A 132 -0.25 12.08 -3.31
CA TYR A 132 -1.48 12.27 -2.55
C TYR A 132 -2.70 12.13 -3.45
N LEU A 133 -3.82 11.75 -2.84
CA LEU A 133 -5.12 11.62 -3.46
C LEU A 133 -6.09 12.56 -2.76
N SER A 134 -7.10 13.05 -3.48
CA SER A 134 -8.29 13.61 -2.84
C SER A 134 -8.96 12.52 -2.00
N PHE A 135 -9.69 12.92 -0.97
CA PHE A 135 -10.31 11.98 -0.03
C PHE A 135 -11.36 11.11 -0.73
N GLY A 136 -11.12 9.80 -0.74
CA GLY A 136 -12.04 8.89 -1.42
C GLY A 136 -11.45 7.53 -1.74
N ILE A 137 -12.20 6.79 -2.53
CA ILE A 137 -11.94 5.39 -2.90
C ILE A 137 -11.78 5.33 -4.43
N GLY A 138 -10.66 4.75 -4.90
CA GLY A 138 -10.39 4.60 -6.33
C GLY A 138 -10.01 5.90 -7.07
N VAL A 139 -9.79 7.00 -6.36
CA VAL A 139 -9.47 8.31 -6.95
C VAL A 139 -8.05 8.38 -7.48
N SER A 140 -7.81 9.28 -8.45
CA SER A 140 -6.49 9.49 -9.05
C SER A 140 -5.51 10.13 -8.07
N SER A 141 -4.24 9.74 -8.16
CA SER A 141 -3.16 10.31 -7.35
C SER A 141 -2.45 11.47 -8.06
N THR A 142 -1.98 12.43 -7.26
CA THR A 142 -1.07 13.50 -7.68
C THR A 142 0.31 13.20 -7.13
N ALA A 143 1.32 13.09 -8.00
CA ALA A 143 2.69 12.82 -7.59
C ALA A 143 3.26 13.98 -6.78
N ILE A 144 4.00 13.66 -5.71
CA ILE A 144 4.76 14.62 -4.91
C ILE A 144 6.23 14.54 -5.30
N ALA A 145 6.91 13.45 -4.94
CA ALA A 145 8.32 13.22 -5.25
C ALA A 145 8.69 11.74 -5.07
N ILE A 146 9.94 11.42 -5.40
CA ILE A 146 10.53 10.10 -5.18
C ILE A 146 11.73 10.27 -4.25
N GLY A 147 11.67 9.62 -3.10
CA GLY A 147 12.80 9.44 -2.18
C GLY A 147 13.55 8.15 -2.44
N LYS A 148 14.60 7.90 -1.66
CA LYS A 148 15.38 6.67 -1.69
C LYS A 148 15.61 6.16 -0.27
N ALA A 149 15.63 4.85 -0.11
CA ALA A 149 15.99 4.19 1.14
C ALA A 149 17.03 3.09 0.88
N ASP A 150 18.01 2.97 1.77
CA ASP A 150 18.94 1.84 1.79
C ASP A 150 18.46 0.83 2.83
N LEU A 151 17.88 -0.24 2.34
CA LEU A 151 17.23 -1.25 3.15
C LEU A 151 18.07 -2.51 3.22
N ASP A 152 18.50 -2.86 4.43
CA ASP A 152 19.24 -4.09 4.71
C ASP A 152 18.31 -5.31 4.71
N VAL A 153 18.90 -6.49 4.85
CA VAL A 153 18.17 -7.73 5.10
C VAL A 153 17.38 -7.64 6.41
N LYS A 154 16.34 -8.42 6.55
CA LYS A 154 15.51 -8.48 7.77
C LYS A 154 16.35 -8.72 9.02
N GLY A 155 16.23 -7.81 9.99
CA GLY A 155 17.01 -7.80 11.22
C GLY A 155 18.45 -7.30 11.05
N GLY A 156 18.79 -6.73 9.90
CA GLY A 156 20.08 -6.06 9.67
C GLY A 156 20.11 -4.65 10.29
N PRO A 157 21.30 -4.00 10.32
CA PRO A 157 21.50 -2.72 11.01
C PRO A 157 20.76 -1.54 10.36
N LEU A 158 20.37 -1.64 9.07
CA LEU A 158 19.60 -0.63 8.34
C LEU A 158 18.15 -1.10 8.09
N GLU A 159 17.60 -1.94 8.94
CA GLU A 159 16.20 -2.37 8.90
C GLU A 159 15.56 -2.08 10.27
N PRO A 160 14.46 -1.28 10.32
CA PRO A 160 13.80 -0.62 9.18
C PRO A 160 14.60 0.56 8.62
N ALA A 161 14.48 0.77 7.30
CA ALA A 161 15.02 1.94 6.64
C ALA A 161 14.01 3.08 6.63
N PHE A 162 14.51 4.32 6.47
CA PHE A 162 13.70 5.51 6.43
C PHE A 162 14.06 6.38 5.23
N THR A 163 13.05 7.01 4.64
CA THR A 163 13.23 8.12 3.70
C THR A 163 12.35 9.27 4.12
N SER A 164 12.81 10.50 3.95
CA SER A 164 12.05 11.71 4.21
C SER A 164 11.83 12.47 2.90
N ILE A 165 10.59 12.79 2.60
CA ILE A 165 10.19 13.45 1.35
C ILE A 165 9.46 14.74 1.70
N PRO A 166 9.95 15.91 1.25
CA PRO A 166 9.26 17.17 1.48
C PRO A 166 7.93 17.20 0.74
N TRP A 167 6.90 17.69 1.41
CA TRP A 167 5.55 17.82 0.89
C TRP A 167 4.94 19.15 1.32
N LYS A 168 4.50 19.92 0.34
CA LYS A 168 3.66 21.08 0.57
C LYS A 168 2.21 20.67 0.47
N THR A 169 1.44 20.86 1.55
CA THR A 169 0.02 20.54 1.59
C THR A 169 -0.77 21.31 0.55
N PRO A 170 -1.86 20.77 0.02
CA PRO A 170 -2.78 21.49 -0.86
C PRO A 170 -3.27 22.80 -0.21
N PRO A 171 -3.53 23.85 -1.02
CA PRO A 171 -4.02 25.13 -0.49
C PRO A 171 -5.47 25.06 -0.02
N LEU A 172 -6.23 24.10 -0.52
CA LEU A 172 -7.63 23.91 -0.12
C LEU A 172 -7.70 23.03 1.13
N PRO A 173 -8.41 23.47 2.18
CA PRO A 173 -8.75 22.61 3.30
C PRO A 173 -9.52 21.39 2.84
N GLY A 174 -9.31 20.26 3.50
CA GLY A 174 -10.01 19.03 3.17
C GLY A 174 -9.29 17.78 3.69
N HIS A 175 -9.93 16.66 3.45
CA HIS A 175 -9.34 15.35 3.70
C HIS A 175 -8.54 14.92 2.48
N TYR A 176 -7.37 14.35 2.71
CA TYR A 176 -6.49 13.79 1.68
C TYR A 176 -5.98 12.43 2.11
N CYS A 177 -5.41 11.70 1.17
CA CYS A 177 -4.74 10.44 1.44
C CYS A 177 -3.31 10.51 0.89
N LEU A 178 -2.30 10.39 1.74
CA LEU A 178 -0.92 10.16 1.31
C LEU A 178 -0.77 8.71 0.88
N GLN A 179 -0.02 8.48 -0.18
CA GLN A 179 0.25 7.16 -0.71
C GLN A 179 1.75 7.00 -0.94
N ALA A 180 2.35 5.98 -0.34
CA ALA A 180 3.73 5.59 -0.55
C ALA A 180 3.77 4.27 -1.33
N LEU A 181 4.53 4.26 -2.43
CA LEU A 181 4.74 3.09 -3.26
C LEU A 181 6.23 2.75 -3.31
N LEU A 182 6.59 1.54 -2.89
CA LEU A 182 7.93 1.00 -3.01
C LEU A 182 8.12 0.42 -4.41
N ILE A 183 9.22 0.79 -5.07
CA ILE A 183 9.47 0.39 -6.46
C ILE A 183 10.74 -0.47 -6.50
N TRP A 184 10.57 -1.78 -6.46
CA TRP A 184 11.70 -2.71 -6.53
C TRP A 184 11.50 -3.72 -7.66
N PRO A 185 12.37 -3.73 -8.70
CA PRO A 185 12.14 -4.54 -9.91
C PRO A 185 12.18 -6.05 -9.68
N ASP A 186 12.95 -6.51 -8.69
CA ASP A 186 13.10 -7.93 -8.32
C ASP A 186 12.52 -8.20 -6.93
N ASP A 187 11.30 -7.72 -6.70
CA ASP A 187 10.59 -7.90 -5.45
C ASP A 187 10.08 -9.34 -5.28
N ALA A 188 10.26 -9.88 -4.09
CA ALA A 188 9.73 -11.20 -3.77
C ALA A 188 8.20 -11.19 -3.61
N ASN A 189 7.61 -10.04 -3.21
CA ASN A 189 6.17 -9.89 -3.00
C ASN A 189 5.68 -8.47 -3.30
N PRO A 190 5.44 -8.10 -4.56
CA PRO A 190 5.03 -6.75 -4.94
C PRO A 190 3.63 -6.34 -4.43
N ASP A 191 2.86 -7.26 -3.87
CA ASP A 191 1.52 -6.97 -3.33
C ASP A 191 1.57 -6.16 -2.00
N ASN A 192 2.72 -6.10 -1.31
CA ASN A 192 2.88 -5.43 -0.01
C ASN A 192 3.59 -4.07 -0.08
N ASN A 193 3.76 -3.51 -1.29
CA ASN A 193 4.55 -2.32 -1.57
C ASN A 193 3.78 -1.00 -1.46
N LEU A 194 2.46 -1.03 -1.33
CA LEU A 194 1.62 0.15 -1.34
C LEU A 194 1.03 0.40 0.04
N GLY A 195 1.39 1.54 0.65
CA GLY A 195 0.82 2.02 1.90
C GLY A 195 0.06 3.33 1.72
N GLN A 196 -1.04 3.52 2.46
CA GLN A 196 -1.86 4.72 2.39
C GLN A 196 -2.15 5.26 3.80
N LYS A 197 -2.08 6.60 3.96
CA LYS A 197 -2.41 7.31 5.20
C LYS A 197 -3.38 8.45 4.96
N ASN A 198 -4.50 8.43 5.66
CA ASN A 198 -5.43 9.55 5.63
C ASN A 198 -4.91 10.73 6.44
N VAL A 199 -5.11 11.92 5.93
CA VAL A 199 -4.70 13.18 6.53
C VAL A 199 -5.79 14.23 6.37
N GLN A 200 -5.85 15.16 7.34
CA GLN A 200 -6.73 16.32 7.29
C GLN A 200 -5.89 17.60 7.17
N VAL A 201 -6.19 18.41 6.18
CA VAL A 201 -5.61 19.74 5.97
C VAL A 201 -6.67 20.79 6.32
N GLY A 202 -6.33 21.72 7.22
CA GLY A 202 -7.25 22.76 7.69
C GLY A 202 -8.00 22.38 8.98
N THR A 203 -8.87 23.26 9.44
CA THR A 203 -9.63 23.06 10.69
C THR A 203 -10.53 21.84 10.56
N ALA A 204 -10.29 20.87 11.42
CA ALA A 204 -11.19 19.76 11.63
C ALA A 204 -12.42 20.27 12.40
N HIS A 205 -13.48 20.61 11.67
CA HIS A 205 -14.80 20.39 12.25
C HIS A 205 -15.03 18.89 12.04
N SER A 206 -15.12 18.13 13.13
CA SER A 206 -15.53 16.74 13.04
C SER A 206 -17.03 16.70 12.77
N PRO A 207 -17.48 16.78 11.52
CA PRO A 207 -18.89 16.62 11.22
C PRO A 207 -19.21 15.15 11.45
N ALA A 208 -20.33 14.89 12.04
CA ALA A 208 -20.92 13.56 12.01
C ALA A 208 -21.27 13.11 10.58
N VAL A 209 -20.91 13.91 9.58
CA VAL A 209 -21.21 13.71 8.16
C VAL A 209 -19.96 13.99 7.34
N PHE A 210 -19.55 12.99 6.53
CA PHE A 210 -18.40 13.05 5.63
C PHE A 210 -18.85 12.79 4.20
N ASP A 211 -18.36 13.58 3.27
CA ASP A 211 -18.55 13.36 1.84
C ASP A 211 -17.23 12.78 1.28
N ILE A 212 -17.28 11.56 0.76
CA ILE A 212 -16.13 10.90 0.12
C ILE A 212 -16.38 10.72 -1.37
N GLN A 213 -15.32 10.81 -2.16
CA GLN A 213 -15.39 10.50 -3.58
C GLN A 213 -15.20 9.01 -3.80
N VAL A 214 -16.08 8.37 -4.58
CA VAL A 214 -15.94 6.99 -5.00
C VAL A 214 -15.83 6.93 -6.50
N HIS A 215 -14.73 6.42 -7.00
CA HIS A 215 -14.41 6.36 -8.42
C HIS A 215 -14.24 4.90 -8.87
N ASN A 216 -14.83 4.57 -10.00
CA ASN A 216 -14.61 3.31 -10.68
C ASN A 216 -13.42 3.46 -11.64
N ASP A 217 -12.24 3.00 -11.24
CA ASP A 217 -11.00 3.04 -12.02
C ASP A 217 -10.93 2.00 -13.15
N ALA A 218 -11.97 1.16 -13.33
CA ALA A 218 -12.02 0.12 -14.34
C ALA A 218 -12.79 0.56 -15.59
N ALA A 219 -12.44 -0.05 -16.73
CA ALA A 219 -13.10 0.13 -18.02
C ALA A 219 -14.46 -0.61 -18.15
N ILE A 220 -14.97 -1.15 -17.05
CA ILE A 220 -16.26 -1.87 -16.98
C ILE A 220 -17.08 -1.36 -15.79
N ALA A 221 -18.39 -1.52 -15.85
CA ALA A 221 -19.25 -1.19 -14.72
C ALA A 221 -18.95 -2.11 -13.51
N ARG A 222 -18.96 -1.54 -12.29
CA ARG A 222 -18.78 -2.27 -11.03
C ARG A 222 -19.78 -1.80 -9.98
N ALA A 223 -20.29 -2.75 -9.20
CA ALA A 223 -21.06 -2.46 -8.00
C ALA A 223 -20.09 -2.20 -6.83
N PHE A 224 -20.40 -1.20 -6.01
CA PHE A 224 -19.63 -0.89 -4.81
C PHE A 224 -20.43 -1.23 -3.57
N THR A 225 -19.75 -1.75 -2.55
CA THR A 225 -20.29 -2.01 -1.21
C THR A 225 -19.32 -1.50 -0.17
N PHE A 226 -19.81 -1.14 1.00
CA PHE A 226 -19.00 -0.58 2.08
C PHE A 226 -19.11 -1.43 3.34
N GLU A 227 -17.99 -1.59 4.04
CA GLU A 227 -17.92 -2.18 5.39
C GLU A 227 -17.29 -1.18 6.33
N VAL A 228 -17.74 -1.21 7.58
CA VAL A 228 -17.30 -0.27 8.62
C VAL A 228 -16.77 -1.06 9.80
N ASP A 229 -15.63 -0.62 10.35
CA ASP A 229 -15.07 -1.14 11.60
C ASP A 229 -14.37 -0.04 12.42
N GLN A 230 -13.99 -0.37 13.64
CA GLN A 230 -13.25 0.51 14.56
C GLN A 230 -11.83 0.01 14.83
N TYR A 231 -11.24 -0.76 13.92
CA TYR A 231 -9.91 -1.28 14.13
C TYR A 231 -8.88 -0.17 14.26
N VAL A 232 -8.09 -0.23 15.32
CA VAL A 232 -6.86 0.53 15.51
C VAL A 232 -5.72 -0.45 15.74
N ILE A 233 -4.52 -0.07 15.33
CA ILE A 233 -3.34 -0.89 15.57
C ILE A 233 -3.10 -0.92 17.08
N PRO A 234 -3.10 -2.11 17.72
CA PRO A 234 -2.84 -2.19 19.14
C PRO A 234 -1.41 -1.69 19.43
N PRO A 235 -1.19 -1.02 20.57
CA PRO A 235 0.15 -0.62 20.98
C PRO A 235 1.04 -1.86 21.05
N LEU A 236 2.27 -1.74 20.55
CA LEU A 236 3.26 -2.81 20.67
C LEU A 236 3.47 -3.12 22.15
N ALA A 237 3.37 -4.38 22.54
CA ALA A 237 3.81 -4.81 23.85
C ALA A 237 5.29 -4.45 24.00
N PRO A 238 5.75 -3.94 25.15
CA PRO A 238 7.17 -3.72 25.38
C PRO A 238 7.91 -5.02 25.14
N CYS A 239 8.99 -4.94 24.35
CA CYS A 239 9.86 -6.10 24.13
C CYS A 239 10.33 -6.59 25.50
N SER A 240 9.86 -7.76 25.95
CA SER A 240 10.51 -8.44 27.06
C SER A 240 11.92 -8.77 26.59
N ASP A 241 12.94 -8.54 27.42
CA ASP A 241 14.37 -8.83 27.17
C ASP A 241 14.66 -10.33 26.97
N GLN A 242 13.73 -11.06 26.37
CA GLN A 242 13.95 -12.45 26.00
C GLN A 242 14.90 -12.47 24.80
N ALA A 243 16.07 -13.04 25.05
CA ALA A 243 17.18 -13.21 24.14
C ALA A 243 16.71 -13.46 22.69
N SER A 244 17.26 -12.66 21.78
CA SER A 244 17.09 -12.84 20.34
C SER A 244 17.23 -14.32 19.97
N PRO A 245 16.26 -14.90 19.28
CA PRO A 245 16.37 -16.28 18.85
C PRO A 245 17.62 -16.43 17.99
N THR A 246 18.51 -17.32 18.42
CA THR A 246 19.70 -17.70 17.66
C THR A 246 19.30 -17.93 16.20
N ARG A 247 19.96 -17.22 15.29
CA ARG A 247 19.77 -17.27 13.84
C ARG A 247 19.79 -18.73 13.38
N ARG A 248 18.62 -19.32 13.19
CA ARG A 248 18.51 -20.63 12.54
C ARG A 248 18.65 -20.41 11.05
N VAL A 249 19.63 -21.01 10.42
CA VAL A 249 19.75 -21.06 8.96
C VAL A 249 18.42 -21.61 8.42
N ALA A 250 17.68 -20.78 7.67
CA ALA A 250 16.40 -21.15 7.13
C ALA A 250 16.59 -22.18 6.02
N VAL A 251 16.24 -23.43 6.29
CA VAL A 251 16.04 -24.42 5.24
C VAL A 251 14.75 -24.05 4.52
N ALA A 252 14.79 -23.93 3.18
CA ALA A 252 13.61 -23.61 2.36
C ALA A 252 12.43 -24.51 2.73
N PRO A 253 11.26 -23.96 3.11
CA PRO A 253 10.15 -24.77 3.56
C PRO A 253 9.54 -25.56 2.40
N THR A 254 9.25 -26.83 2.63
CA THR A 254 8.43 -27.63 1.69
C THR A 254 7.02 -27.06 1.61
N ALA A 255 6.31 -27.30 0.50
CA ALA A 255 4.93 -26.81 0.30
C ALA A 255 3.99 -27.18 1.48
N GLY A 256 4.15 -28.37 2.07
CA GLY A 256 3.43 -28.80 3.27
C GLY A 256 3.74 -27.93 4.50
N ARG A 257 5.02 -27.67 4.78
CA ARG A 257 5.42 -26.78 5.89
C ARG A 257 4.94 -25.34 5.71
N LEU A 258 4.84 -24.86 4.46
CA LEU A 258 4.30 -23.54 4.17
C LEU A 258 2.80 -23.49 4.48
N ALA A 259 2.03 -24.53 4.11
CA ALA A 259 0.61 -24.64 4.41
C ALA A 259 0.35 -24.73 5.93
N GLU A 260 1.13 -25.55 6.65
CA GLU A 260 1.07 -25.66 8.12
C GLU A 260 1.41 -24.33 8.80
N SER A 261 2.47 -23.65 8.32
CA SER A 261 2.86 -22.32 8.83
C SER A 261 1.76 -21.28 8.62
N LYS A 262 1.12 -21.26 7.45
CA LYS A 262 -0.03 -20.37 7.18
C LYS A 262 -1.24 -20.69 8.08
N ALA A 263 -1.56 -21.97 8.27
CA ALA A 263 -2.65 -22.39 9.15
C ALA A 263 -2.38 -22.02 10.62
N ARG A 264 -1.15 -22.26 11.09
CA ARG A 264 -0.72 -21.88 12.44
C ARG A 264 -0.73 -20.36 12.63
N TRP A 265 -0.23 -19.60 11.66
CA TRP A 265 -0.27 -18.15 11.68
C TRP A 265 -1.69 -17.61 11.73
N LYS A 266 -2.59 -18.14 10.90
CA LYS A 266 -4.01 -17.81 10.90
C LYS A 266 -4.66 -18.09 12.25
N ALA A 267 -4.33 -19.21 12.90
CA ALA A 267 -4.82 -19.56 14.23
C ALA A 267 -4.28 -18.59 15.31
N VAL A 268 -3.00 -18.21 15.23
CA VAL A 268 -2.40 -17.22 16.15
C VAL A 268 -3.08 -15.86 16.00
N LEU A 269 -3.31 -15.41 14.77
CA LEU A 269 -4.02 -14.15 14.50
C LEU A 269 -5.46 -14.18 15.03
N ALA A 270 -6.18 -15.27 14.82
CA ALA A 270 -7.53 -15.47 15.35
C ALA A 270 -7.54 -15.43 16.89
N ALA A 271 -6.55 -16.08 17.54
CA ALA A 271 -6.42 -16.09 18.99
C ALA A 271 -6.04 -14.72 19.57
N GLN A 272 -5.37 -13.86 18.79
CA GLN A 272 -5.03 -12.49 19.17
C GLN A 272 -6.17 -11.49 18.91
N GLY A 273 -7.32 -11.95 18.41
CA GLY A 273 -8.45 -11.07 18.15
C GLY A 273 -8.32 -10.22 16.90
N TYR A 274 -7.43 -10.56 15.96
CA TYR A 274 -7.37 -9.98 14.62
C TYR A 274 -8.58 -10.43 13.78
N GLY A 275 -9.75 -10.06 14.25
CA GLY A 275 -11.03 -10.29 13.60
C GLY A 275 -11.66 -8.97 13.19
N ARG A 276 -12.89 -9.02 12.73
CA ARG A 276 -13.69 -7.81 12.51
C ARG A 276 -13.91 -7.11 13.85
N PHE A 277 -13.67 -5.81 13.87
CA PHE A 277 -13.90 -4.93 15.02
C PHE A 277 -15.16 -4.09 14.73
N PRO A 278 -16.37 -4.63 14.91
CA PRO A 278 -17.59 -3.88 14.65
C PRO A 278 -17.67 -2.68 15.61
N LEU A 279 -18.25 -1.60 15.12
CA LEU A 279 -18.65 -0.50 16.00
C LEU A 279 -19.61 -1.02 17.09
N GLY A 280 -19.60 -0.35 18.24
CA GLY A 280 -20.54 -0.65 19.30
C GLY A 280 -22.00 -0.60 18.79
N PRO A 281 -22.92 -1.36 19.41
CA PRO A 281 -24.30 -1.48 18.93
C PRO A 281 -25.06 -0.15 18.93
N ASP A 282 -24.63 0.80 19.76
CA ASP A 282 -25.27 2.12 19.90
C ASP A 282 -24.77 3.15 18.88
N TRP A 283 -23.82 2.77 18.01
CA TRP A 283 -23.39 3.59 16.91
C TRP A 283 -24.26 3.38 15.68
N THR A 284 -24.77 4.46 15.10
CA THR A 284 -25.48 4.40 13.83
C THR A 284 -24.60 4.98 12.72
N VAL A 285 -24.33 4.18 11.68
CA VAL A 285 -23.60 4.62 10.48
C VAL A 285 -24.50 4.43 9.27
N THR A 286 -24.74 5.53 8.57
CA THR A 286 -25.52 5.56 7.33
C THR A 286 -24.62 5.94 6.17
N ILE A 287 -24.63 5.14 5.10
CA ILE A 287 -23.86 5.38 3.87
C ILE A 287 -24.83 5.53 2.72
N SER A 288 -24.77 6.65 2.01
CA SER A 288 -25.70 6.95 0.92
C SER A 288 -24.99 7.49 -0.32
N PRO A 289 -25.14 6.84 -1.48
CA PRO A 289 -25.84 5.57 -1.71
C PRO A 289 -25.07 4.37 -1.12
N ALA A 290 -25.77 3.38 -0.55
CA ALA A 290 -25.14 2.25 0.14
C ALA A 290 -24.55 1.20 -0.84
N ARG A 291 -25.10 1.08 -2.04
CA ARG A 291 -24.69 0.11 -3.06
C ARG A 291 -24.74 0.69 -4.46
N PRO A 292 -23.94 1.72 -4.78
CA PRO A 292 -23.95 2.30 -6.11
C PRO A 292 -23.36 1.33 -7.15
N VAL A 293 -23.92 1.36 -8.35
CA VAL A 293 -23.31 0.75 -9.54
C VAL A 293 -22.74 1.90 -10.37
N LEU A 294 -21.42 1.90 -10.56
CA LEU A 294 -20.72 2.92 -11.29
C LEU A 294 -20.34 2.39 -12.69
N ALA A 295 -20.64 3.16 -13.71
CA ALA A 295 -20.14 2.91 -15.06
C ALA A 295 -18.61 2.97 -15.11
N ALA A 296 -18.01 2.56 -16.23
CA ALA A 296 -16.57 2.70 -16.44
C ALA A 296 -16.12 4.15 -16.19
N PHE A 297 -15.10 4.32 -15.36
CA PHE A 297 -14.48 5.61 -15.00
C PHE A 297 -15.44 6.65 -14.37
N GLN A 298 -16.62 6.22 -13.93
CA GLN A 298 -17.56 7.10 -13.24
C GLN A 298 -17.12 7.39 -11.81
N GLN A 299 -17.35 8.62 -11.37
CA GLN A 299 -17.14 9.09 -10.01
C GLN A 299 -18.44 9.62 -9.43
N ILE A 300 -18.68 9.36 -8.15
CA ILE A 300 -19.81 9.90 -7.39
C ILE A 300 -19.33 10.37 -6.01
N THR A 301 -20.13 11.20 -5.38
CA THR A 301 -20.01 11.51 -3.95
C THR A 301 -20.86 10.54 -3.15
N VAL A 302 -20.27 9.93 -2.14
CA VAL A 302 -20.94 9.08 -1.15
C VAL A 302 -20.92 9.80 0.19
N LYS A 303 -22.07 9.99 0.79
CA LYS A 303 -22.24 10.61 2.10
C LYS A 303 -22.21 9.54 3.18
N ILE A 304 -21.35 9.72 4.18
CA ILE A 304 -21.27 8.89 5.37
C ILE A 304 -21.71 9.72 6.56
N SER A 305 -22.80 9.33 7.20
CA SER A 305 -23.30 9.98 8.41
C SER A 305 -23.10 9.05 9.59
N MET A 306 -22.51 9.56 10.68
CA MET A 306 -22.22 8.81 11.89
C MET A 306 -22.90 9.46 13.06
N GLN A 307 -23.65 8.70 13.83
CA GLN A 307 -24.29 9.12 15.05
C GLN A 307 -23.72 8.30 16.21
N PRO A 308 -22.87 8.91 17.04
CA PRO A 308 -22.36 8.26 18.23
C PRO A 308 -23.47 8.11 19.29
N PRO A 309 -23.29 7.25 20.30
CA PRO A 309 -24.14 7.17 21.46
C PRO A 309 -24.34 8.55 22.14
N ALA A 310 -25.48 8.72 22.81
CA ALA A 310 -25.80 10.01 23.44
C ALA A 310 -24.77 10.41 24.51
N ASP A 311 -24.25 9.45 25.23
CA ASP A 311 -23.26 9.56 26.31
C ASP A 311 -21.81 9.47 25.83
N PHE A 312 -21.56 9.29 24.52
CA PHE A 312 -20.21 9.26 23.98
C PHE A 312 -19.51 10.60 24.17
N LEU A 313 -18.33 10.58 24.75
CA LEU A 313 -17.39 11.70 24.87
C LEU A 313 -16.00 11.26 24.42
N GLY A 314 -15.27 12.15 23.78
CA GLY A 314 -13.89 11.90 23.31
C GLY A 314 -13.80 11.64 21.82
N GLN A 315 -12.87 10.81 21.43
CA GLN A 315 -12.52 10.55 20.02
C GLN A 315 -12.67 9.07 19.68
N GLN A 316 -13.28 8.77 18.53
CA GLN A 316 -13.39 7.42 17.99
C GLN A 316 -12.91 7.38 16.55
N THR A 317 -11.99 6.48 16.26
CA THR A 317 -11.55 6.16 14.89
C THR A 317 -12.53 5.17 14.26
N VAL A 318 -12.95 5.46 13.05
CA VAL A 318 -13.85 4.61 12.26
C VAL A 318 -13.26 4.41 10.88
N ASN A 319 -13.06 3.15 10.48
CA ASN A 319 -12.62 2.81 9.13
C ASN A 319 -13.82 2.48 8.25
N VAL A 320 -13.82 2.97 7.03
CA VAL A 320 -14.79 2.61 5.99
C VAL A 320 -14.04 2.00 4.83
N HIS A 321 -14.31 0.74 4.56
CA HIS A 321 -13.68 -0.03 3.48
C HIS A 321 -14.63 -0.13 2.30
N GLY A 322 -14.19 0.28 1.11
CA GLY A 322 -14.95 0.18 -0.13
C GLY A 322 -14.50 -1.02 -0.97
N PHE A 323 -15.45 -1.80 -1.40
CA PHE A 323 -15.22 -2.96 -2.24
C PHE A 323 -15.93 -2.82 -3.56
N ALA A 324 -15.25 -3.16 -4.63
CA ALA A 324 -15.80 -3.19 -5.98
C ALA A 324 -16.00 -4.63 -6.44
N GLN A 325 -17.10 -4.87 -7.13
CA GLN A 325 -17.43 -6.17 -7.73
C GLN A 325 -17.90 -5.96 -9.17
N ALA A 326 -17.20 -6.57 -10.11
CA ALA A 326 -17.66 -6.67 -11.48
C ALA A 326 -18.58 -7.90 -11.64
N GLU A 327 -19.46 -7.86 -12.65
CA GLU A 327 -20.25 -9.01 -13.02
C GLU A 327 -19.36 -10.24 -13.28
N ASN A 328 -19.71 -11.37 -12.70
CA ASN A 328 -18.95 -12.64 -12.78
C ASN A 328 -17.51 -12.60 -12.20
N ARG A 329 -17.18 -11.61 -11.38
CA ARG A 329 -15.89 -11.52 -10.68
C ARG A 329 -16.09 -11.45 -9.17
N GLY A 330 -15.08 -11.90 -8.45
CA GLY A 330 -15.05 -11.77 -7.00
C GLY A 330 -15.00 -10.30 -6.55
N ARG A 331 -15.42 -10.08 -5.31
CA ARG A 331 -15.33 -8.80 -4.63
C ARG A 331 -13.85 -8.47 -4.32
N ALA A 332 -13.41 -7.27 -4.65
CA ALA A 332 -12.04 -6.79 -4.40
C ALA A 332 -12.07 -5.46 -3.63
N LEU A 333 -11.10 -5.25 -2.75
CA LEU A 333 -10.90 -3.96 -2.08
C LEU A 333 -10.55 -2.91 -3.13
N ALA A 334 -11.34 -1.83 -3.17
CA ALA A 334 -11.10 -0.67 -4.04
C ALA A 334 -10.38 0.46 -3.30
N GLY A 335 -10.44 0.46 -1.96
CA GLY A 335 -9.82 1.46 -1.11
C GLY A 335 -10.60 1.64 0.19
N GLY A 336 -10.23 2.65 0.96
CA GLY A 336 -10.96 3.00 2.17
C GLY A 336 -10.51 4.30 2.77
N VAL A 337 -11.17 4.68 3.85
CA VAL A 337 -10.88 5.90 4.60
C VAL A 337 -10.98 5.64 6.09
N THR A 338 -10.13 6.31 6.86
CA THR A 338 -10.24 6.39 8.31
C THR A 338 -10.79 7.75 8.69
N LEU A 339 -11.87 7.77 9.43
CA LEU A 339 -12.57 8.93 9.91
C LEU A 339 -12.36 9.07 11.42
N LEU A 340 -12.17 10.29 11.89
CA LEU A 340 -12.12 10.60 13.32
C LEU A 340 -13.43 11.30 13.71
N VAL A 341 -14.19 10.68 14.59
CA VAL A 341 -15.40 11.27 15.19
C VAL A 341 -15.03 11.77 16.56
N GLU A 342 -15.27 13.05 16.82
CA GLU A 342 -15.01 13.70 18.09
C GLU A 342 -16.29 14.32 18.64
N LYS A 343 -16.52 14.13 19.94
CA LYS A 343 -17.59 14.78 20.69
C LYS A 343 -17.03 15.27 22.02
N SER A 344 -17.08 16.56 22.22
CA SER A 344 -16.66 17.26 23.45
C SER A 344 -17.85 17.54 24.37
#